data_b8dd508eb158a4107b8b5a57e0a6885a
#
_entry.id   b8dd508eb158a4107b8b5a57e0a6885a
#
_cell.length_a   1.000
_cell.length_b   1.000
_cell.length_c   1.000
_cell.angle_alpha   90.00
_cell.angle_beta   90.00
_cell.angle_gamma   90.00
#
_symmetry.space_group_name_H-M   'P 1'
#
loop_
_entity.id
_entity.type
_entity.pdbx_description
1 polymer ?
#
loop_
_entity_poly.entity_id
_entity_poly.type
_entity_poly.pdbx_seq_one_letter_code
_entity_poly.pdbx_strand_id
1 'polypeptide(L)'
;LEAVRKVAPLAASLKEKHGIEFFSIGGGIGIVYQGTLDSGVQEWWNEDCAQLTLSTYAQAVVPTLQPLGLHIIVEPGRLIVGNAGALITRCLYEKNGKAKTFKIVDAGMNDLIRPALYQGYHEIIPVREYPSESCVTADVVGPICESGDFLAQNRDMPDVRQGELLAVLSAGAYGFSMSSNYNSRPM
;
A
#
# COMPACT_ATOMS: atom_id res chain seq x y z
N LEU A 1 -10.58 15.89 6.24
CA LEU A 1 -10.86 17.28 6.63
C LEU A 1 -12.25 17.42 7.25
N GLU A 2 -13.29 16.84 6.65
CA GLU A 2 -14.67 16.92 7.17
C GLU A 2 -14.80 16.34 8.60
N ALA A 3 -14.21 15.19 8.85
CA ALA A 3 -14.20 14.57 10.19
C ALA A 3 -13.53 15.49 11.23
N VAL A 4 -12.40 16.10 10.90
CA VAL A 4 -11.72 17.05 11.78
C VAL A 4 -12.61 18.26 12.09
N ARG A 5 -13.26 18.84 11.07
CA ARG A 5 -14.18 19.96 11.27
C ARG A 5 -15.38 19.60 12.15
N LYS A 6 -15.92 18.37 12.02
CA LYS A 6 -17.05 17.91 12.85
C LYS A 6 -16.65 17.69 14.31
N VAL A 7 -15.42 17.24 14.56
CA VAL A 7 -14.95 16.89 15.93
C VAL A 7 -14.30 18.06 16.65
N ALA A 8 -13.76 19.04 15.93
CA ALA A 8 -13.07 20.20 16.55
C ALA A 8 -13.93 20.94 17.60
N PRO A 9 -15.24 21.20 17.41
CA PRO A 9 -16.07 21.83 18.44
C PRO A 9 -16.19 21.00 19.73
N LEU A 10 -16.24 19.67 19.60
CA LEU A 10 -16.24 18.76 20.75
C LEU A 10 -14.91 18.86 21.51
N ALA A 11 -13.78 18.86 20.80
CA ALA A 11 -12.46 18.98 21.40
C ALA A 11 -12.32 20.32 22.15
N ALA A 12 -12.82 21.42 21.58
CA ALA A 12 -12.85 22.73 22.25
C ALA A 12 -13.69 22.68 23.55
N SER A 13 -14.88 22.10 23.51
CA SER A 13 -15.73 21.94 24.70
C SER A 13 -15.10 21.06 25.78
N LEU A 14 -14.42 19.97 25.38
CA LEU A 14 -13.72 19.11 26.33
C LEU A 14 -12.51 19.81 26.96
N LYS A 15 -11.79 20.63 26.21
CA LYS A 15 -10.71 21.47 26.75
C LYS A 15 -11.27 22.40 27.82
N GLU A 16 -12.34 23.11 27.53
CA GLU A 16 -12.95 24.07 28.45
C GLU A 16 -13.48 23.40 29.73
N LYS A 17 -14.17 22.26 29.60
CA LYS A 17 -14.82 21.57 30.70
C LYS A 17 -13.92 20.67 31.52
N HIS A 18 -12.91 20.06 30.89
CA HIS A 18 -12.11 18.98 31.47
C HIS A 18 -10.61 19.24 31.41
N GLY A 19 -10.17 20.34 30.78
CA GLY A 19 -8.77 20.69 30.69
C GLY A 19 -7.91 19.69 29.90
N ILE A 20 -8.47 19.07 28.85
CA ILE A 20 -7.66 18.18 28.00
C ILE A 20 -6.52 18.96 27.36
N GLU A 21 -5.37 18.35 27.22
CA GLU A 21 -4.16 18.95 26.67
C GLU A 21 -3.84 18.44 25.26
N PHE A 22 -4.32 17.24 24.92
CA PHE A 22 -3.99 16.54 23.68
C PHE A 22 -5.24 16.23 22.87
N PHE A 23 -5.08 16.25 21.55
CA PHE A 23 -6.11 15.82 20.61
C PHE A 23 -5.46 15.02 19.47
N SER A 24 -5.77 13.73 19.39
CA SER A 24 -5.35 12.90 18.24
C SER A 24 -6.36 13.04 17.10
N ILE A 25 -5.85 13.34 15.93
CA ILE A 25 -6.62 13.33 14.68
C ILE A 25 -6.47 12.01 13.93
N GLY A 26 -5.81 11.02 14.54
CA GLY A 26 -5.56 9.71 13.96
C GLY A 26 -4.54 9.73 12.84
N GLY A 27 -4.62 8.74 11.98
CA GLY A 27 -3.75 8.54 10.81
C GLY A 27 -4.49 8.80 9.49
N GLY A 28 -4.42 7.80 8.59
CA GLY A 28 -5.13 7.82 7.31
C GLY A 28 -4.40 8.58 6.20
N ILE A 29 -3.18 9.04 6.44
CA ILE A 29 -2.33 9.63 5.38
C ILE A 29 -1.91 8.49 4.45
N GLY A 30 -2.22 8.64 3.15
CA GLY A 30 -1.93 7.66 2.12
C GLY A 30 -0.48 7.66 1.68
N ILE A 31 -0.15 6.68 0.84
CA ILE A 31 1.12 6.58 0.10
C ILE A 31 0.83 6.33 -1.37
N VAL A 32 1.83 6.47 -2.21
CA VAL A 32 1.76 6.07 -3.61
C VAL A 32 2.03 4.58 -3.70
N TYR A 33 1.19 3.87 -4.45
CA TYR A 33 1.34 2.44 -4.72
C TYR A 33 1.71 2.17 -6.18
N GLN A 34 1.29 3.02 -7.11
CA GLN A 34 1.59 2.89 -8.54
C GLN A 34 2.67 3.89 -8.93
N GLY A 35 3.62 3.48 -9.77
CA GLY A 35 4.72 4.34 -10.19
C GLY A 35 5.73 4.65 -9.08
N THR A 36 5.83 3.78 -8.07
CA THR A 36 6.72 4.00 -6.92
C THR A 36 8.20 4.01 -7.29
N LEU A 37 8.58 3.39 -8.41
CA LEU A 37 9.96 3.38 -8.90
C LEU A 37 10.28 4.58 -9.79
N ASP A 38 9.31 5.13 -10.47
CA ASP A 38 9.46 6.38 -11.24
C ASP A 38 9.79 7.56 -10.32
N SER A 39 9.62 7.34 -9.02
CA SER A 39 10.00 8.26 -7.93
C SER A 39 11.51 8.50 -7.76
N GLY A 40 12.37 7.89 -8.56
CA GLY A 40 13.78 8.31 -8.69
C GLY A 40 13.95 9.73 -9.23
N VAL A 41 12.90 10.32 -9.78
CA VAL A 41 12.79 11.75 -10.09
C VAL A 41 12.25 12.45 -8.83
N GLN A 42 13.01 13.37 -8.27
CA GLN A 42 12.73 14.09 -7.01
C GLN A 42 11.36 14.81 -6.95
N GLU A 43 10.55 14.77 -8.00
CA GLU A 43 9.34 15.54 -8.19
C GLU A 43 8.10 14.71 -8.57
N TRP A 44 8.17 13.38 -8.52
CA TRP A 44 7.06 12.50 -8.89
C TRP A 44 5.74 12.77 -8.13
N TRP A 45 5.83 13.36 -6.94
CA TRP A 45 4.66 13.80 -6.15
C TRP A 45 4.13 15.17 -6.54
N ASN A 46 4.80 15.90 -7.42
CA ASN A 46 4.40 17.24 -7.87
C ASN A 46 3.63 17.23 -9.20
N GLU A 47 3.74 16.17 -9.99
CA GLU A 47 3.08 16.10 -11.28
C GLU A 47 1.67 15.54 -11.15
N ASP A 48 0.67 16.38 -11.43
CA ASP A 48 -0.74 16.13 -11.78
C ASP A 48 -1.55 15.08 -10.96
N CYS A 49 -0.95 14.39 -10.05
CA CYS A 49 -1.70 13.62 -9.09
C CYS A 49 -2.19 14.57 -8.01
N ALA A 50 -3.50 14.74 -7.91
CA ALA A 50 -4.19 15.39 -6.79
C ALA A 50 -3.97 14.61 -5.49
N GLN A 51 -2.75 14.09 -5.28
CA GLN A 51 -2.37 13.32 -4.11
C GLN A 51 -2.07 14.28 -2.97
N LEU A 52 -2.65 13.95 -1.83
CA LEU A 52 -2.49 14.68 -0.61
C LEU A 52 -1.02 14.59 -0.14
N THR A 53 -0.23 15.60 -0.44
CA THR A 53 1.13 15.74 0.13
C THR A 53 1.04 16.10 1.61
N LEU A 54 2.12 15.90 2.36
CA LEU A 54 2.19 16.35 3.76
C LEU A 54 1.93 17.85 3.89
N SER A 55 2.42 18.64 2.94
CA SER A 55 2.19 20.10 2.92
C SER A 55 0.72 20.42 2.71
N THR A 56 0.07 19.84 1.69
CA THR A 56 -1.35 20.08 1.43
C THR A 56 -2.25 19.54 2.54
N TYR A 57 -1.86 18.42 3.16
CA TYR A 57 -2.54 17.89 4.34
C TYR A 57 -2.44 18.89 5.51
N ALA A 58 -1.25 19.37 5.83
CA ALA A 58 -1.04 20.35 6.89
C ALA A 58 -1.82 21.64 6.63
N GLN A 59 -1.73 22.19 5.40
CA GLN A 59 -2.50 23.38 4.99
C GLN A 59 -4.01 23.20 5.17
N ALA A 60 -4.51 22.00 4.97
CA ALA A 60 -5.92 21.70 5.10
C ALA A 60 -6.38 21.57 6.56
N VAL A 61 -5.57 20.99 7.46
CA VAL A 61 -6.00 20.67 8.83
C VAL A 61 -5.59 21.72 9.86
N VAL A 62 -4.41 22.33 9.70
CA VAL A 62 -3.85 23.30 10.68
C VAL A 62 -4.79 24.47 10.97
N PRO A 63 -5.44 25.13 9.98
CA PRO A 63 -6.35 26.24 10.24
C PRO A 63 -7.52 25.88 11.16
N THR A 64 -7.97 24.61 11.14
CA THR A 64 -9.05 24.12 12.00
C THR A 64 -8.54 23.73 13.40
N LEU A 65 -7.32 23.24 13.50
CA LEU A 65 -6.76 22.69 14.74
C LEU A 65 -6.02 23.73 15.59
N GLN A 66 -5.33 24.67 14.96
CA GLN A 66 -4.54 25.68 15.64
C GLN A 66 -5.35 26.51 16.67
N PRO A 67 -6.61 26.93 16.37
CA PRO A 67 -7.40 27.70 17.33
C PRO A 67 -7.76 26.92 18.59
N LEU A 68 -7.69 25.59 18.59
CA LEU A 68 -7.99 24.77 19.76
C LEU A 68 -6.93 24.95 20.87
N GLY A 69 -5.69 25.34 20.49
CA GLY A 69 -4.58 25.48 21.44
C GLY A 69 -4.27 24.17 22.17
N LEU A 70 -4.46 23.02 21.52
CA LEU A 70 -4.16 21.68 22.02
C LEU A 70 -2.90 21.14 21.36
N HIS A 71 -2.21 20.22 22.00
CA HIS A 71 -1.17 19.42 21.36
C HIS A 71 -1.81 18.43 20.41
N ILE A 72 -1.50 18.56 19.12
CA ILE A 72 -2.09 17.68 18.09
C ILE A 72 -1.20 16.45 17.90
N ILE A 73 -1.81 15.28 18.01
CA ILE A 73 -1.18 13.99 17.76
C ILE A 73 -1.63 13.47 16.40
N VAL A 74 -0.69 12.98 15.60
CA VAL A 74 -0.92 12.32 14.30
C VAL A 74 -0.37 10.90 14.37
N GLU A 75 -1.04 9.96 13.74
CA GLU A 75 -0.67 8.53 13.76
C GLU A 75 -0.41 8.02 12.32
N PRO A 76 0.67 8.48 11.66
CA PRO A 76 0.87 8.31 10.21
C PRO A 76 1.51 6.95 9.85
N GLY A 77 1.02 5.84 10.41
CA GLY A 77 1.64 4.52 10.28
C GLY A 77 1.96 4.12 8.85
N ARG A 78 0.99 4.12 7.94
CA ARG A 78 1.20 3.77 6.53
C ARG A 78 2.23 4.67 5.86
N LEU A 79 2.16 5.96 6.10
CA LEU A 79 3.09 6.95 5.53
C LEU A 79 4.54 6.63 5.87
N ILE A 80 4.80 6.17 7.11
CA ILE A 80 6.17 5.92 7.58
C ILE A 80 6.73 4.62 6.99
N VAL A 81 5.95 3.55 6.99
CA VAL A 81 6.48 2.21 6.68
C VAL A 81 6.02 1.64 5.35
N GLY A 82 4.99 2.20 4.72
CA GLY A 82 4.37 1.61 3.53
C GLY A 82 5.37 1.37 2.40
N ASN A 83 6.07 2.40 1.98
CA ASN A 83 7.07 2.31 0.91
C ASN A 83 8.45 1.82 1.40
N ALA A 84 8.64 1.60 2.71
CA ALA A 84 9.89 1.11 3.28
C ALA A 84 10.06 -0.42 3.20
N GLY A 85 9.04 -1.15 2.75
CA GLY A 85 9.08 -2.61 2.65
C GLY A 85 8.59 -3.15 1.33
N ALA A 86 9.17 -4.26 0.92
CA ALA A 86 8.75 -5.05 -0.22
C ALA A 86 8.59 -6.52 0.18
N LEU A 87 7.66 -7.22 -0.47
CA LEU A 87 7.53 -8.68 -0.39
C LEU A 87 8.29 -9.27 -1.58
N ILE A 88 9.29 -10.09 -1.29
CA ILE A 88 10.03 -10.83 -2.33
C ILE A 88 9.41 -12.19 -2.51
N THR A 89 9.14 -12.55 -3.76
CA THR A 89 8.55 -13.84 -4.11
C THR A 89 9.21 -14.44 -5.35
N ARG A 90 9.14 -15.75 -5.49
CA ARG A 90 9.72 -16.49 -6.61
C ARG A 90 8.64 -16.98 -7.55
N CYS A 91 8.81 -16.77 -8.84
CA CYS A 91 7.99 -17.41 -9.85
C CYS A 91 8.29 -18.92 -9.87
N LEU A 92 7.36 -19.72 -9.41
CA LEU A 92 7.48 -21.19 -9.38
C LEU A 92 7.14 -21.82 -10.72
N TYR A 93 6.07 -21.32 -11.36
CA TYR A 93 5.57 -21.84 -12.61
C TYR A 93 4.95 -20.73 -13.45
N GLU A 94 4.98 -20.93 -14.75
CA GLU A 94 4.18 -20.18 -15.70
C GLU A 94 3.11 -21.10 -16.29
N LYS A 95 1.88 -20.63 -16.35
CA LYS A 95 0.78 -21.34 -17.00
C LYS A 95 0.12 -20.45 -18.03
N ASN A 96 0.32 -20.82 -19.29
CA ASN A 96 -0.29 -20.17 -20.43
C ASN A 96 -1.62 -20.86 -20.77
N GLY A 97 -2.72 -20.26 -20.33
CA GLY A 97 -4.08 -20.70 -20.66
C GLY A 97 -4.59 -20.07 -21.96
N LYS A 98 -5.74 -20.55 -22.45
CA LYS A 98 -6.36 -19.97 -23.66
C LYS A 98 -6.80 -18.51 -23.49
N ALA A 99 -7.18 -18.13 -22.27
CA ALA A 99 -7.74 -16.81 -21.95
C ALA A 99 -6.79 -15.94 -21.14
N LYS A 100 -5.90 -16.53 -20.36
CA LYS A 100 -5.02 -15.81 -19.42
C LYS A 100 -3.69 -16.52 -19.24
N THR A 101 -2.65 -15.72 -18.98
CA THR A 101 -1.37 -16.19 -18.47
C THR A 101 -1.32 -16.03 -16.96
N PHE A 102 -0.79 -17.03 -16.26
CA PHE A 102 -0.60 -17.01 -14.82
C PHE A 102 0.88 -17.12 -14.50
N LYS A 103 1.36 -16.22 -13.63
CA LYS A 103 2.65 -16.34 -12.94
C LYS A 103 2.36 -16.85 -11.54
N ILE A 104 2.63 -18.13 -11.30
CA ILE A 104 2.38 -18.77 -10.00
C ILE A 104 3.61 -18.58 -9.14
N VAL A 105 3.43 -17.95 -7.98
CA VAL A 105 4.53 -17.57 -7.09
C VAL A 105 4.45 -18.30 -5.74
N ASP A 106 5.51 -18.23 -4.94
CA ASP A 106 5.57 -18.88 -3.62
C ASP A 106 4.96 -18.01 -2.49
N ALA A 107 4.75 -16.73 -2.69
CA ALA A 107 3.96 -15.91 -1.79
C ALA A 107 2.47 -15.95 -2.14
N GLY A 108 1.60 -15.76 -1.15
CA GLY A 108 0.16 -15.77 -1.34
C GLY A 108 -0.57 -14.74 -0.50
N MET A 109 -1.90 -14.84 -0.50
CA MET A 109 -2.76 -13.94 0.26
C MET A 109 -2.51 -14.01 1.78
N ASN A 110 -1.93 -15.10 2.28
CA ASN A 110 -1.52 -15.22 3.68
C ASN A 110 -0.32 -14.33 4.03
N ASP A 111 0.52 -13.97 3.05
CA ASP A 111 1.69 -13.09 3.22
C ASP A 111 1.31 -11.63 2.97
N LEU A 112 0.44 -11.37 1.99
CA LEU A 112 -0.04 -10.04 1.63
C LEU A 112 -1.52 -10.08 1.24
N ILE A 113 -2.40 -9.89 2.22
CA ILE A 113 -3.86 -10.02 2.04
C ILE A 113 -4.50 -8.86 1.26
N ARG A 114 -3.85 -7.70 1.18
CA ARG A 114 -4.46 -6.47 0.66
C ARG A 114 -5.02 -6.57 -0.75
N PRO A 115 -4.36 -7.23 -1.73
CA PRO A 115 -4.94 -7.42 -3.06
C PRO A 115 -6.26 -8.19 -3.02
N ALA A 116 -6.32 -9.29 -2.27
CA ALA A 116 -7.51 -10.12 -2.14
C ALA A 116 -8.65 -9.42 -1.37
N LEU A 117 -8.32 -8.75 -0.25
CA LEU A 117 -9.30 -8.19 0.67
C LEU A 117 -9.86 -6.83 0.21
N TYR A 118 -9.00 -5.99 -0.36
CA TYR A 118 -9.32 -4.59 -0.69
C TYR A 118 -9.18 -4.27 -2.17
N GLN A 119 -8.82 -5.24 -3.02
CA GLN A 119 -8.37 -5.00 -4.39
C GLN A 119 -7.21 -3.99 -4.42
N GLY A 120 -6.40 -4.01 -3.36
CA GLY A 120 -5.31 -3.07 -3.15
C GLY A 120 -4.21 -3.28 -4.19
N TYR A 121 -3.88 -2.21 -4.91
CA TYR A 121 -2.79 -2.24 -5.87
C TYR A 121 -1.45 -2.31 -5.14
N HIS A 122 -0.56 -3.15 -5.65
CA HIS A 122 0.87 -3.14 -5.38
C HIS A 122 1.60 -3.24 -6.71
N GLU A 123 2.66 -2.48 -6.88
CA GLU A 123 3.52 -2.61 -8.03
C GLU A 123 4.35 -3.88 -7.88
N ILE A 124 4.45 -4.66 -8.97
CA ILE A 124 5.19 -5.91 -9.00
C ILE A 124 6.23 -5.81 -10.11
N ILE A 125 7.48 -5.94 -9.73
CA ILE A 125 8.62 -5.82 -10.63
C ILE A 125 9.54 -7.02 -10.51
N PRO A 126 10.28 -7.38 -11.55
CA PRO A 126 11.37 -8.33 -11.42
C PRO A 126 12.52 -7.72 -10.60
N VAL A 127 13.21 -8.57 -9.81
CA VAL A 127 14.37 -8.15 -9.02
C VAL A 127 15.61 -7.90 -9.91
N ARG A 128 15.61 -8.45 -11.12
CA ARG A 128 16.63 -8.18 -12.15
C ARG A 128 16.12 -7.17 -13.14
N GLU A 129 17.01 -6.34 -13.67
CA GLU A 129 16.72 -5.60 -14.89
C GLU A 129 16.41 -6.56 -16.04
N TYR A 130 15.31 -6.26 -16.73
CA TYR A 130 14.93 -6.96 -17.95
C TYR A 130 15.13 -6.03 -19.15
N PRO A 131 15.64 -6.55 -20.28
CA PRO A 131 15.54 -5.82 -21.53
C PRO A 131 14.06 -5.48 -21.77
N SER A 132 13.76 -4.25 -22.14
CA SER A 132 12.41 -3.68 -22.21
C SER A 132 11.46 -4.32 -23.25
N GLU A 133 11.83 -5.41 -23.88
CA GLU A 133 11.20 -5.90 -25.12
C GLU A 133 10.17 -7.01 -24.93
N SER A 134 10.10 -7.66 -23.75
CA SER A 134 9.11 -8.71 -23.53
C SER A 134 8.21 -8.38 -22.35
N CYS A 135 7.04 -7.83 -22.66
CA CYS A 135 5.96 -7.66 -21.68
C CYS A 135 4.86 -8.69 -21.90
N VAL A 136 4.24 -9.12 -20.83
CA VAL A 136 3.09 -10.03 -20.83
C VAL A 136 2.03 -9.50 -19.88
N THR A 137 0.76 -9.65 -20.28
CA THR A 137 -0.36 -9.43 -19.35
C THR A 137 -0.64 -10.73 -18.60
N ALA A 138 -0.47 -10.74 -17.29
CA ALA A 138 -0.62 -11.94 -16.47
C ALA A 138 -1.35 -11.67 -15.15
N ASP A 139 -1.94 -12.72 -14.59
CA ASP A 139 -2.34 -12.77 -13.18
C ASP A 139 -1.17 -13.33 -12.35
N VAL A 140 -0.80 -12.65 -11.28
CA VAL A 140 0.20 -13.14 -10.32
C VAL A 140 -0.55 -13.78 -9.16
N VAL A 141 -0.43 -15.10 -9.02
CA VAL A 141 -1.24 -15.91 -8.11
C VAL A 141 -0.37 -16.73 -7.17
N GLY A 142 -0.84 -16.91 -5.94
CA GLY A 142 -0.13 -17.66 -4.91
C GLY A 142 -0.49 -19.16 -4.87
N PRO A 143 0.01 -19.87 -3.86
CA PRO A 143 -0.17 -21.32 -3.70
C PRO A 143 -1.36 -21.70 -2.80
N ILE A 144 -2.16 -20.73 -2.35
CA ILE A 144 -3.28 -20.99 -1.46
C ILE A 144 -4.46 -21.58 -2.25
N CYS A 145 -5.12 -22.59 -1.69
CA CYS A 145 -6.31 -23.20 -2.29
C CYS A 145 -7.56 -22.31 -2.07
N GLU A 146 -7.52 -21.10 -2.63
CA GLU A 146 -8.54 -20.07 -2.50
C GLU A 146 -8.61 -19.25 -3.79
N SER A 147 -9.80 -18.96 -4.27
CA SER A 147 -10.02 -18.16 -5.49
C SER A 147 -9.52 -16.72 -5.36
N GLY A 148 -9.44 -16.23 -4.13
CA GLY A 148 -8.90 -14.91 -3.79
C GLY A 148 -7.38 -14.86 -3.72
N ASP A 149 -6.65 -15.95 -3.95
CA ASP A 149 -5.19 -15.97 -3.82
C ASP A 149 -4.49 -15.39 -5.04
N PHE A 150 -4.55 -14.08 -5.16
CA PHE A 150 -3.83 -13.32 -6.16
C PHE A 150 -3.12 -12.11 -5.53
N LEU A 151 -1.96 -11.79 -6.05
CA LEU A 151 -1.23 -10.55 -5.75
C LEU A 151 -1.50 -9.46 -6.80
N ALA A 152 -1.80 -9.86 -8.03
CA ALA A 152 -2.24 -8.97 -9.10
C ALA A 152 -3.10 -9.73 -10.12
N GLN A 153 -3.98 -9.00 -10.80
CA GLN A 153 -4.80 -9.53 -11.90
C GLN A 153 -4.65 -8.63 -13.12
N ASN A 154 -4.58 -9.26 -14.32
CA ASN A 154 -4.44 -8.58 -15.61
C ASN A 154 -3.33 -7.50 -15.58
N ARG A 155 -2.16 -7.86 -15.03
CA ARG A 155 -1.04 -6.96 -14.87
C ARG A 155 -0.11 -7.05 -16.07
N ASP A 156 0.15 -5.90 -16.71
CA ASP A 156 1.24 -5.78 -17.67
C ASP A 156 2.56 -5.74 -16.90
N MET A 157 3.45 -6.66 -17.22
CA MET A 157 4.70 -6.84 -16.52
C MET A 157 5.75 -7.48 -17.45
N PRO A 158 7.06 -7.34 -17.15
CA PRO A 158 8.08 -8.10 -17.85
C PRO A 158 7.81 -9.61 -17.78
N ASP A 159 8.13 -10.32 -18.86
CA ASP A 159 7.90 -11.76 -18.97
C ASP A 159 8.92 -12.56 -18.13
N VAL A 160 8.68 -12.59 -16.82
CA VAL A 160 9.51 -13.34 -15.87
C VAL A 160 9.32 -14.84 -16.03
N ARG A 161 10.41 -15.58 -15.91
CA ARG A 161 10.46 -17.04 -16.09
C ARG A 161 10.45 -17.76 -14.74
N GLN A 162 10.22 -19.05 -14.80
CA GLN A 162 10.33 -19.93 -13.64
C GLN A 162 11.71 -19.79 -12.97
N GLY A 163 11.69 -19.66 -11.64
CA GLY A 163 12.88 -19.50 -10.80
C GLY A 163 13.26 -18.04 -10.53
N GLU A 164 12.75 -17.09 -11.30
CA GLU A 164 13.08 -15.68 -11.14
C GLU A 164 12.33 -15.03 -9.97
N LEU A 165 12.93 -13.97 -9.42
CA LEU A 165 12.38 -13.26 -8.27
C LEU A 165 11.60 -12.02 -8.71
N LEU A 166 10.49 -11.81 -8.04
CA LEU A 166 9.65 -10.63 -8.12
C LEU A 166 9.68 -9.89 -6.78
N ALA A 167 9.63 -8.57 -6.85
CA ALA A 167 9.39 -7.70 -5.69
C ALA A 167 8.00 -7.09 -5.80
N VAL A 168 7.18 -7.31 -4.78
CA VAL A 168 5.89 -6.64 -4.59
C VAL A 168 6.14 -5.44 -3.71
N LEU A 169 6.10 -4.24 -4.29
CA LEU A 169 6.50 -3.00 -3.66
C LEU A 169 5.42 -2.47 -2.69
N SER A 170 5.82 -1.53 -1.85
CA SER A 170 4.94 -0.83 -0.89
C SER A 170 4.22 -1.80 0.07
N ALA A 171 4.87 -2.90 0.44
CA ALA A 171 4.34 -3.93 1.33
C ALA A 171 4.67 -3.69 2.81
N GLY A 172 5.37 -2.62 3.17
CA GLY A 172 5.80 -2.34 4.54
C GLY A 172 4.66 -2.06 5.52
N ALA A 173 3.54 -1.52 5.03
CA ALA A 173 2.33 -1.37 5.83
C ALA A 173 1.32 -2.45 5.44
N TYR A 174 0.77 -3.14 6.45
CA TYR A 174 -0.28 -4.17 6.29
C TYR A 174 0.13 -5.40 5.46
N GLY A 175 1.41 -5.59 5.18
CA GLY A 175 1.96 -6.85 4.72
C GLY A 175 2.08 -7.79 5.93
N PHE A 176 3.21 -7.73 6.63
CA PHE A 176 3.47 -8.61 7.78
C PHE A 176 2.41 -8.50 8.89
N SER A 177 1.95 -7.30 9.22
CA SER A 177 0.98 -7.09 10.32
C SER A 177 -0.41 -7.68 10.05
N MET A 178 -0.75 -8.01 8.80
CA MET A 178 -1.99 -8.69 8.41
C MET A 178 -1.72 -10.10 7.85
N SER A 179 -0.48 -10.56 7.91
CA SER A 179 -0.14 -11.92 7.51
C SER A 179 -0.79 -12.95 8.44
N SER A 180 -0.96 -14.15 7.97
CA SER A 180 -1.64 -15.21 8.69
C SER A 180 -1.11 -16.60 8.34
N ASN A 181 -1.41 -17.55 9.18
CA ASN A 181 -1.18 -18.97 8.93
C ASN A 181 -2.31 -19.63 8.11
N TYR A 182 -3.05 -18.84 7.35
CA TYR A 182 -4.14 -19.38 6.54
C TYR A 182 -3.66 -20.51 5.64
N ASN A 183 -4.48 -21.55 5.52
CA ASN A 183 -4.16 -22.78 4.82
C ASN A 183 -2.91 -23.50 5.36
N SER A 184 -2.64 -23.36 6.67
CA SER A 184 -1.52 -23.98 7.41
C SER A 184 -0.12 -23.61 6.86
N ARG A 185 0.00 -22.49 6.18
CA ARG A 185 1.30 -21.96 5.78
C ARG A 185 1.96 -21.22 6.95
N PRO A 186 3.24 -21.43 7.21
CA PRO A 186 3.97 -20.62 8.18
C PRO A 186 4.10 -19.16 7.68
N MET A 187 4.12 -18.25 8.64
CA MET A 187 4.49 -16.85 8.40
C MET A 187 5.99 -16.70 8.35
#